data_a8aa3ca0c86ef2dee5b53e37fc6b6fda
#
_entry.id   a8aa3ca0c86ef2dee5b53e37fc6b6fda
#
_cell.length_a   1.000
_cell.length_b   1.000
_cell.length_c   1.000
_cell.angle_alpha   90.00
_cell.angle_beta   90.00
_cell.angle_gamma   90.00
#
_symmetry.space_group_name_H-M   'P 1'
#
loop_
_entity.id
_entity.type
_entity.pdbx_description
1 polymer ?
#
loop_
_entity_poly.entity_id
_entity_poly.type
_entity_poly.pdbx_seq_one_letter_code
_entity_poly.pdbx_strand_id
1 'polypeptide(L)'
;GTVLRTSVSARIKTTNLMKQVKVLASDDDGSFGIRASDKTISLGRADVFKLVGVFDSEDTSADATLPSMTVTSTSGTFTRGERITGGTSGAKARLSNAASPLSYVLQGGFGATDFTSGETITGESSGATATVGTLTAGSKVITSNFELDTGQRDTYYDIARIVRKAGATAPLGRLAI
;
A
#
# COMPACT_ATOMS: atom_id res chain seq x y z
N GLY A 1 25.73 -42.85 -16.37
CA GLY A 1 25.76 -41.90 -15.29
C GLY A 1 24.35 -41.53 -14.84
N THR A 2 24.06 -41.66 -13.54
CA THR A 2 22.76 -41.34 -12.96
C THR A 2 22.70 -39.81 -12.77
N VAL A 3 21.76 -39.15 -13.43
CA VAL A 3 21.51 -37.73 -13.21
C VAL A 3 20.58 -37.55 -12.02
N LEU A 4 21.08 -37.02 -10.92
CA LEU A 4 20.29 -36.64 -9.77
C LEU A 4 19.53 -35.36 -10.09
N ARG A 5 18.21 -35.40 -10.17
CA ARG A 5 17.35 -34.23 -10.25
C ARG A 5 16.84 -33.89 -8.86
N THR A 6 17.30 -32.80 -8.30
CA THR A 6 16.79 -32.26 -7.03
C THR A 6 15.78 -31.16 -7.33
N SER A 7 14.54 -31.32 -6.90
CA SER A 7 13.55 -30.23 -6.93
C SER A 7 13.59 -29.50 -5.60
N VAL A 8 13.77 -28.17 -5.65
CA VAL A 8 13.71 -27.31 -4.47
C VAL A 8 12.39 -26.54 -4.52
N SER A 9 11.55 -26.74 -3.52
CA SER A 9 10.35 -25.92 -3.32
C SER A 9 10.70 -24.71 -2.49
N ALA A 10 10.65 -23.51 -3.08
CA ALA A 10 10.81 -22.26 -2.35
C ALA A 10 9.43 -21.62 -2.11
N ARG A 11 9.15 -21.23 -0.86
CA ARG A 11 8.00 -20.39 -0.54
C ARG A 11 8.44 -18.92 -0.53
N ILE A 12 7.86 -18.13 -1.42
CA ILE A 12 8.04 -16.67 -1.42
C ILE A 12 7.08 -16.10 -0.37
N LYS A 13 7.64 -15.47 0.67
CA LYS A 13 6.87 -14.72 1.66
C LYS A 13 6.93 -13.23 1.30
N THR A 14 5.79 -12.63 1.05
CA THR A 14 5.68 -11.20 0.83
C THR A 14 5.18 -10.50 2.09
N THR A 15 5.70 -9.29 2.37
CA THR A 15 5.30 -8.48 3.50
C THR A 15 4.89 -7.11 3.00
N ASN A 16 3.72 -6.62 3.45
CA ASN A 16 3.31 -5.25 3.19
C ASN A 16 3.92 -4.32 4.24
N LEU A 17 4.55 -3.27 3.78
CA LEU A 17 5.15 -2.23 4.61
C LEU A 17 4.54 -0.89 4.22
N MET A 18 4.48 0.03 5.18
CA MET A 18 4.06 1.40 4.97
C MET A 18 5.18 2.33 5.41
N LYS A 19 5.47 3.33 4.58
CA LYS A 19 6.40 4.42 4.90
C LYS A 19 5.63 5.72 5.01
N GLN A 20 5.79 6.43 6.12
CA GLN A 20 5.33 7.80 6.29
C GLN A 20 6.45 8.77 5.89
N VAL A 21 6.13 9.72 5.01
CA VAL A 21 7.03 10.80 4.60
C VAL A 21 6.50 12.10 5.17
N LYS A 22 7.10 12.57 6.24
CA LYS A 22 6.64 13.73 7.02
C LYS A 22 7.36 15.02 6.68
N VAL A 23 8.55 14.92 6.11
CA VAL A 23 9.30 16.08 5.64
C VAL A 23 8.75 16.51 4.29
N LEU A 24 8.38 17.77 4.15
CA LEU A 24 7.70 18.27 2.95
C LEU A 24 8.67 18.76 1.90
N ALA A 25 9.31 19.87 2.17
CA ALA A 25 10.28 20.52 1.31
C ALA A 25 11.33 21.22 2.15
N SER A 26 12.47 21.48 1.56
CA SER A 26 13.45 22.45 2.05
C SER A 26 13.85 23.33 0.87
N ASP A 27 14.70 24.31 1.12
CA ASP A 27 15.21 25.23 0.11
C ASP A 27 16.14 24.57 -0.93
N ASP A 28 16.45 23.28 -0.75
CA ASP A 28 17.16 22.47 -1.74
C ASP A 28 16.25 21.99 -2.86
N ASP A 29 16.83 21.60 -3.98
CA ASP A 29 16.16 21.16 -5.22
C ASP A 29 15.27 19.89 -5.07
N GLY A 30 15.23 19.28 -3.90
CA GLY A 30 14.38 18.15 -3.60
C GLY A 30 14.75 16.82 -4.26
N SER A 31 15.98 16.62 -4.67
CA SER A 31 16.41 15.43 -5.40
C SER A 31 16.83 14.25 -4.52
N PHE A 32 16.88 14.40 -3.21
CA PHE A 32 17.53 13.43 -2.29
C PHE A 32 16.64 12.31 -1.74
N GLY A 33 15.38 12.29 -2.03
CA GLY A 33 14.53 11.11 -1.79
C GLY A 33 14.03 10.91 -0.36
N ILE A 34 14.01 11.95 0.47
CA ILE A 34 13.49 11.88 1.85
C ILE A 34 12.28 12.79 2.10
N ARG A 35 11.93 13.63 1.14
CA ARG A 35 10.86 14.64 1.26
C ARG A 35 9.69 14.32 0.34
N ALA A 36 8.50 14.75 0.72
CA ALA A 36 7.30 14.53 -0.09
C ALA A 36 7.38 15.22 -1.47
N SER A 37 8.03 16.39 -1.55
CA SER A 37 8.22 17.15 -2.81
C SER A 37 9.29 16.56 -3.73
N ASP A 38 10.14 15.68 -3.24
CA ASP A 38 11.23 15.10 -4.04
C ASP A 38 10.67 14.40 -5.29
N LYS A 39 11.39 14.54 -6.41
CA LYS A 39 11.05 13.81 -7.62
C LYS A 39 11.19 12.29 -7.42
N THR A 40 12.19 11.90 -6.62
CA THR A 40 12.50 10.51 -6.31
C THR A 40 12.48 10.33 -4.81
N ILE A 41 11.63 9.42 -4.31
CA ILE A 41 11.50 9.16 -2.88
C ILE A 41 12.02 7.75 -2.58
N SER A 42 13.02 7.66 -1.73
CA SER A 42 13.59 6.39 -1.29
C SER A 42 12.60 5.62 -0.42
N LEU A 43 12.44 4.32 -0.65
CA LEU A 43 11.63 3.46 0.20
C LEU A 43 12.41 2.89 1.40
N GLY A 44 13.73 3.11 1.44
CA GLY A 44 14.59 2.64 2.53
C GLY A 44 14.78 1.13 2.57
N ARG A 45 14.37 0.42 1.51
CA ARG A 45 14.49 -1.04 1.39
C ARG A 45 14.83 -1.44 -0.02
N ALA A 46 15.62 -2.49 -0.15
CA ALA A 46 15.82 -3.20 -1.40
C ALA A 46 14.68 -4.21 -1.63
N ASP A 47 14.59 -4.73 -2.84
CA ASP A 47 13.67 -5.83 -3.21
C ASP A 47 12.18 -5.51 -3.00
N VAL A 48 11.78 -4.28 -3.30
CA VAL A 48 10.38 -3.89 -3.36
C VAL A 48 9.85 -4.17 -4.75
N PHE A 49 8.93 -5.13 -4.87
CA PHE A 49 8.43 -5.57 -6.17
C PHE A 49 7.10 -4.93 -6.58
N LYS A 50 6.39 -4.27 -5.65
CA LYS A 50 5.08 -3.67 -5.94
C LYS A 50 4.82 -2.43 -5.10
N LEU A 51 4.42 -1.35 -5.77
CA LEU A 51 3.80 -0.19 -5.15
C LEU A 51 2.28 -0.45 -5.04
N VAL A 52 1.75 -0.41 -3.83
CA VAL A 52 0.34 -0.69 -3.54
C VAL A 52 -0.49 0.59 -3.52
N GLY A 53 0.04 1.66 -2.90
CA GLY A 53 -0.63 2.95 -2.83
C GLY A 53 0.30 4.07 -2.40
N VAL A 54 -0.02 5.28 -2.84
CA VAL A 54 0.57 6.54 -2.36
C VAL A 54 -0.57 7.47 -2.03
N PHE A 55 -0.59 7.94 -0.79
CA PHE A 55 -1.63 8.79 -0.24
C PHE A 55 -1.02 10.13 0.16
N ASP A 56 -1.66 11.23 -0.26
CA ASP A 56 -1.27 12.60 0.07
C ASP A 56 -2.28 13.18 1.08
N SER A 57 -1.81 13.63 2.22
CA SER A 57 -2.68 14.27 3.21
C SER A 57 -3.25 15.60 2.72
N GLU A 58 -2.64 16.21 1.71
CA GLU A 58 -2.90 17.60 1.28
C GLU A 58 -2.75 18.62 2.44
N ASP A 59 -2.11 18.19 3.54
CA ASP A 59 -1.88 18.96 4.76
C ASP A 59 -0.41 18.86 5.16
N THR A 60 0.17 20.02 5.48
CA THR A 60 1.59 20.11 5.86
C THR A 60 1.85 19.66 7.29
N SER A 61 0.83 19.61 8.13
CA SER A 61 0.93 19.28 9.55
C SER A 61 0.38 17.88 9.90
N ALA A 62 -0.61 17.40 9.13
CA ALA A 62 -1.26 16.12 9.37
C ALA A 62 -0.64 14.98 8.54
N ASP A 63 -0.48 13.82 9.16
CA ASP A 63 0.00 12.61 8.49
C ASP A 63 -1.06 12.08 7.52
N ALA A 64 -0.61 11.57 6.37
CA ALA A 64 -1.51 10.90 5.46
C ALA A 64 -2.06 9.61 6.06
N THR A 65 -3.34 9.37 5.86
CA THR A 65 -4.07 8.22 6.39
C THR A 65 -4.57 7.32 5.26
N LEU A 66 -4.68 6.03 5.53
CA LEU A 66 -5.34 5.09 4.64
C LEU A 66 -6.84 5.08 4.94
N PRO A 67 -7.68 4.71 3.96
CA PRO A 67 -9.08 4.42 4.24
C PRO A 67 -9.18 3.31 5.28
N SER A 68 -10.20 3.38 6.10
CA SER A 68 -10.42 2.40 7.17
C SER A 68 -11.90 2.08 7.35
N MET A 69 -12.17 0.94 7.97
CA MET A 69 -13.52 0.51 8.32
C MET A 69 -13.56 -0.07 9.73
N THR A 70 -14.59 0.25 10.47
CA THR A 70 -14.95 -0.53 11.66
C THR A 70 -15.60 -1.83 11.24
N VAL A 71 -15.44 -2.88 12.02
CA VAL A 71 -16.05 -4.17 11.74
C VAL A 71 -16.73 -4.74 12.99
N THR A 72 -17.81 -5.46 12.76
CA THR A 72 -18.57 -6.18 13.78
C THR A 72 -18.76 -7.64 13.36
N SER A 73 -19.30 -8.47 14.25
CA SER A 73 -19.60 -9.88 13.96
C SER A 73 -18.43 -10.64 13.31
N THR A 74 -17.23 -10.38 13.84
CA THR A 74 -15.99 -10.98 13.29
C THR A 74 -15.92 -12.46 13.66
N SER A 75 -15.68 -13.29 12.65
CA SER A 75 -15.36 -14.71 12.80
C SER A 75 -13.98 -14.97 12.24
N GLY A 76 -13.10 -15.59 13.03
CA GLY A 76 -11.70 -15.75 12.70
C GLY A 76 -10.85 -14.50 12.95
N THR A 77 -9.62 -14.52 12.47
CA THR A 77 -8.66 -13.40 12.64
C THR A 77 -8.07 -13.02 11.28
N PHE A 78 -8.27 -11.79 10.89
CA PHE A 78 -7.67 -11.25 9.68
C PHE A 78 -6.14 -11.19 9.81
N THR A 79 -5.48 -11.34 8.67
CA THR A 79 -4.02 -11.27 8.60
C THR A 79 -3.58 -9.99 7.87
N ARG A 80 -2.63 -9.26 8.45
CA ARG A 80 -2.05 -8.09 7.78
C ARG A 80 -1.47 -8.47 6.42
N GLY A 81 -1.77 -7.68 5.41
CA GLY A 81 -1.29 -7.90 4.04
C GLY A 81 -2.17 -8.82 3.20
N GLU A 82 -3.17 -9.50 3.80
CA GLU A 82 -4.08 -10.31 3.00
C GLU A 82 -5.03 -9.46 2.17
N ARG A 83 -5.56 -10.07 1.13
CA ARG A 83 -6.63 -9.48 0.35
C ARG A 83 -7.98 -9.79 1.01
N ILE A 84 -8.82 -8.78 1.11
CA ILE A 84 -10.22 -8.91 1.53
C ILE A 84 -11.12 -8.61 0.34
N THR A 85 -12.29 -9.25 0.33
CA THR A 85 -13.31 -9.07 -0.72
C THR A 85 -14.66 -8.79 -0.08
N GLY A 86 -15.37 -7.76 -0.57
CA GLY A 86 -16.73 -7.44 -0.19
C GLY A 86 -17.73 -8.37 -0.88
N GLY A 87 -18.67 -8.91 -0.11
CA GLY A 87 -19.64 -9.88 -0.60
C GLY A 87 -20.73 -9.26 -1.49
N THR A 88 -21.05 -8.00 -1.30
CA THR A 88 -22.09 -7.29 -2.07
C THR A 88 -21.47 -6.35 -3.09
N SER A 89 -20.51 -5.52 -2.68
CA SER A 89 -19.86 -4.55 -3.57
C SER A 89 -18.91 -5.21 -4.56
N GLY A 90 -18.38 -6.39 -4.24
CA GLY A 90 -17.28 -7.00 -4.97
C GLY A 90 -15.94 -6.25 -4.82
N ALA A 91 -15.90 -5.25 -3.94
CA ALA A 91 -14.69 -4.49 -3.63
C ALA A 91 -13.56 -5.41 -3.20
N LYS A 92 -12.34 -5.10 -3.62
CA LYS A 92 -11.13 -5.83 -3.25
C LYS A 92 -10.11 -4.86 -2.68
N ALA A 93 -9.53 -5.21 -1.55
CA ALA A 93 -8.50 -4.40 -0.93
C ALA A 93 -7.43 -5.26 -0.26
N ARG A 94 -6.26 -4.66 0.01
CA ARG A 94 -5.24 -5.26 0.87
C ARG A 94 -5.25 -4.60 2.24
N LEU A 95 -5.24 -5.41 3.29
CA LEU A 95 -5.17 -4.93 4.66
C LEU A 95 -3.77 -4.39 4.97
N SER A 96 -3.70 -3.17 5.44
CA SER A 96 -2.51 -2.58 6.06
C SER A 96 -2.49 -2.82 7.56
N ASN A 97 -3.67 -2.73 8.20
CA ASN A 97 -3.89 -3.08 9.60
C ASN A 97 -5.06 -4.08 9.69
N ALA A 98 -4.87 -5.15 10.45
CA ALA A 98 -5.85 -6.22 10.62
C ALA A 98 -6.63 -6.14 11.95
N ALA A 99 -6.36 -5.13 12.79
CA ALA A 99 -7.16 -4.82 13.97
C ALA A 99 -8.22 -3.75 13.65
N SER A 100 -9.38 -3.82 14.28
CA SER A 100 -10.44 -2.81 14.08
C SER A 100 -10.03 -1.46 14.68
N PRO A 101 -10.15 -0.34 13.95
CA PRO A 101 -10.59 -0.27 12.56
C PRO A 101 -9.56 -0.87 11.60
N LEU A 102 -10.04 -1.67 10.64
CA LEU A 102 -9.21 -2.24 9.59
C LEU A 102 -8.78 -1.13 8.63
N SER A 103 -7.48 -0.94 8.42
CA SER A 103 -6.98 -0.02 7.40
C SER A 103 -6.62 -0.79 6.13
N TYR A 104 -6.96 -0.25 4.97
CA TYR A 104 -6.83 -0.98 3.72
C TYR A 104 -6.41 -0.09 2.55
N VAL A 105 -5.97 -0.72 1.47
CA VAL A 105 -5.72 -0.08 0.18
C VAL A 105 -6.55 -0.80 -0.88
N LEU A 106 -7.45 -0.06 -1.53
CA LEU A 106 -8.29 -0.58 -2.60
C LEU A 106 -7.44 -1.08 -3.77
N GLN A 107 -7.87 -2.20 -4.36
CA GLN A 107 -7.29 -2.73 -5.59
C GLN A 107 -8.14 -2.29 -6.78
N GLY A 108 -7.48 -1.89 -7.87
CA GLY A 108 -8.16 -1.43 -9.09
C GLY A 108 -7.83 0.01 -9.48
N GLY A 109 -7.06 0.72 -8.67
CA GLY A 109 -6.62 2.08 -8.98
C GLY A 109 -7.74 3.13 -8.89
N PHE A 110 -7.65 4.16 -9.73
CA PHE A 110 -8.66 5.22 -9.78
C PHE A 110 -10.03 4.67 -10.22
N GLY A 111 -11.07 4.97 -9.45
CA GLY A 111 -12.43 4.47 -9.72
C GLY A 111 -12.68 3.04 -9.22
N ALA A 112 -11.78 2.47 -8.40
CA ALA A 112 -12.03 1.20 -7.74
C ALA A 112 -13.31 1.27 -6.91
N THR A 113 -14.12 0.21 -6.95
CA THR A 113 -15.30 0.07 -6.11
C THR A 113 -14.88 -0.03 -4.64
N ASP A 114 -15.48 0.78 -3.78
CA ASP A 114 -15.27 0.71 -2.33
C ASP A 114 -16.28 -0.23 -1.68
N PHE A 115 -16.00 -0.58 -0.43
CA PHE A 115 -16.88 -1.39 0.39
C PHE A 115 -18.20 -0.64 0.73
N THR A 116 -19.20 -1.41 1.06
CA THR A 116 -20.52 -0.88 1.48
C THR A 116 -20.77 -1.23 2.95
N SER A 117 -21.25 -0.27 3.73
CA SER A 117 -21.65 -0.54 5.13
C SER A 117 -22.74 -1.62 5.18
N GLY A 118 -22.61 -2.52 6.13
CA GLY A 118 -23.51 -3.66 6.30
C GLY A 118 -23.15 -4.92 5.50
N GLU A 119 -22.23 -4.85 4.52
CA GLU A 119 -21.79 -6.03 3.79
C GLU A 119 -20.85 -6.92 4.60
N THR A 120 -20.77 -8.18 4.23
CA THR A 120 -19.78 -9.10 4.78
C THR A 120 -18.51 -9.06 3.95
N ILE A 121 -17.37 -8.86 4.60
CA ILE A 121 -16.05 -9.01 4.00
C ILE A 121 -15.45 -10.36 4.36
N THR A 122 -14.64 -10.91 3.44
CA THR A 122 -13.94 -12.19 3.63
C THR A 122 -12.47 -12.02 3.35
N GLY A 123 -11.61 -12.50 4.26
CA GLY A 123 -10.17 -12.59 4.11
C GLY A 123 -9.78 -13.79 3.23
N GLU A 124 -8.98 -13.54 2.20
CA GLU A 124 -8.64 -14.56 1.20
C GLU A 124 -7.73 -15.67 1.76
N SER A 125 -6.81 -15.32 2.65
CA SER A 125 -5.87 -16.29 3.21
C SER A 125 -6.27 -16.79 4.60
N SER A 126 -6.93 -15.97 5.39
CA SER A 126 -7.37 -16.33 6.74
C SER A 126 -8.72 -17.07 6.76
N GLY A 127 -9.56 -16.82 5.74
CA GLY A 127 -10.97 -17.24 5.77
C GLY A 127 -11.81 -16.46 6.79
N ALA A 128 -11.23 -15.46 7.46
CA ALA A 128 -11.94 -14.63 8.42
C ALA A 128 -13.06 -13.83 7.73
N THR A 129 -14.15 -13.64 8.43
CA THR A 129 -15.29 -12.84 7.95
C THR A 129 -15.66 -11.79 8.98
N ALA A 130 -16.21 -10.66 8.53
CA ALA A 130 -16.76 -9.63 9.41
C ALA A 130 -17.78 -8.78 8.64
N THR A 131 -18.66 -8.12 9.39
CA THR A 131 -19.59 -7.16 8.82
C THR A 131 -18.99 -5.76 8.85
N VAL A 132 -19.00 -5.07 7.71
CA VAL A 132 -18.53 -3.69 7.57
C VAL A 132 -19.42 -2.74 8.34
N GLY A 133 -18.85 -1.96 9.23
CA GLY A 133 -19.55 -0.89 9.94
C GLY A 133 -19.36 0.47 9.26
N THR A 134 -18.76 1.42 9.97
CA THR A 134 -18.49 2.76 9.46
C THR A 134 -17.23 2.73 8.58
N LEU A 135 -17.35 3.31 7.39
CA LEU A 135 -16.25 3.58 6.48
C LEU A 135 -15.72 4.98 6.72
N THR A 136 -14.41 5.11 6.79
CA THR A 136 -13.70 6.39 6.91
C THR A 136 -12.79 6.55 5.70
N ALA A 137 -12.97 7.61 4.96
CA ALA A 137 -12.12 7.92 3.82
C ALA A 137 -10.68 8.16 4.26
N GLY A 138 -9.74 7.69 3.47
CA GLY A 138 -8.33 8.02 3.64
C GLY A 138 -7.96 9.34 2.96
N SER A 139 -6.68 9.66 3.02
CA SER A 139 -6.08 10.76 2.28
C SER A 139 -6.18 10.53 0.77
N LYS A 140 -5.94 11.58 0.00
CA LYS A 140 -6.04 11.56 -1.45
C LYS A 140 -5.08 10.54 -2.09
N VAL A 141 -5.62 9.67 -2.94
CA VAL A 141 -4.82 8.67 -3.66
C VAL A 141 -4.12 9.31 -4.83
N ILE A 142 -2.80 9.28 -4.84
CA ILE A 142 -1.93 9.81 -5.91
C ILE A 142 -0.98 8.76 -6.49
N THR A 143 -1.29 7.48 -6.33
CA THR A 143 -0.45 6.37 -6.79
C THR A 143 -0.11 6.46 -8.27
N SER A 144 -1.05 6.92 -9.10
CA SER A 144 -0.87 7.08 -10.54
C SER A 144 0.22 8.09 -10.91
N ASN A 145 0.56 9.01 -10.01
CA ASN A 145 1.60 10.03 -10.22
C ASN A 145 3.03 9.48 -10.09
N PHE A 146 3.17 8.23 -9.63
CA PHE A 146 4.46 7.64 -9.34
C PHE A 146 4.68 6.34 -10.10
N GLU A 147 5.96 6.02 -10.31
CA GLU A 147 6.45 4.74 -10.80
C GLU A 147 7.38 4.13 -9.75
N LEU A 148 7.35 2.81 -9.65
CA LEU A 148 8.25 2.07 -8.78
C LEU A 148 9.55 1.76 -9.52
N ASP A 149 10.68 2.21 -8.97
CA ASP A 149 11.98 1.65 -9.25
C ASP A 149 12.29 0.62 -8.17
N THR A 150 12.31 -0.65 -8.55
CA THR A 150 12.51 -1.77 -7.63
C THR A 150 13.88 -1.83 -7.00
N GLY A 151 14.83 -1.05 -7.52
CA GLY A 151 16.23 -1.11 -7.11
C GLY A 151 17.00 -2.30 -7.70
N GLN A 152 16.36 -3.14 -8.51
CA GLN A 152 17.07 -4.24 -9.19
C GLN A 152 17.95 -3.68 -10.30
N ARG A 153 19.22 -4.09 -10.29
CA ARG A 153 20.22 -3.77 -11.30
C ARG A 153 20.85 -5.08 -11.79
N ASP A 154 21.51 -5.05 -12.92
CA ASP A 154 22.07 -6.25 -13.54
C ASP A 154 23.04 -7.01 -12.63
N THR A 155 23.75 -6.31 -11.78
CA THR A 155 24.84 -6.88 -10.95
C THR A 155 24.66 -6.69 -9.44
N TYR A 156 23.66 -5.90 -8.99
CA TYR A 156 23.44 -5.63 -7.57
C TYR A 156 21.98 -5.19 -7.29
N TYR A 157 21.62 -5.19 -6.02
CA TYR A 157 20.37 -4.62 -5.54
C TYR A 157 20.62 -3.25 -4.90
N ASP A 158 19.97 -2.23 -5.44
CA ASP A 158 19.93 -0.89 -4.87
C ASP A 158 18.67 -0.73 -3.98
N ILE A 159 18.60 0.36 -3.22
CA ILE A 159 17.41 0.71 -2.46
C ILE A 159 16.30 1.09 -3.45
N ALA A 160 15.14 0.45 -3.29
CA ALA A 160 13.96 0.77 -4.08
C ALA A 160 13.46 2.19 -3.79
N ARG A 161 12.88 2.82 -4.80
CA ARG A 161 12.37 4.18 -4.73
C ARG A 161 11.10 4.34 -5.57
N ILE A 162 10.30 5.33 -5.26
CA ILE A 162 9.25 5.79 -6.18
C ILE A 162 9.72 7.04 -6.88
N VAL A 163 9.39 7.14 -8.16
CA VAL A 163 9.77 8.28 -9.02
C VAL A 163 8.51 8.96 -9.52
N ARG A 164 8.40 10.26 -9.29
CA ARG A 164 7.27 11.03 -9.80
C ARG A 164 7.37 11.14 -11.31
N LYS A 165 6.30 10.81 -12.01
CA LYS A 165 6.20 10.86 -13.46
C LYS A 165 6.37 12.28 -13.98
N ALA A 166 6.90 12.40 -15.18
CA ALA A 166 6.97 13.70 -15.86
C ALA A 166 5.57 14.29 -16.03
N GLY A 167 5.40 15.55 -15.67
CA GLY A 167 4.12 16.26 -15.73
C GLY A 167 3.15 15.96 -14.58
N ALA A 168 3.44 15.01 -13.69
CA ALA A 168 2.60 14.76 -12.53
C ALA A 168 2.79 15.86 -11.48
N THR A 169 1.68 16.28 -10.87
CA THR A 169 1.66 17.27 -9.80
C THR A 169 2.43 16.79 -8.58
N ALA A 170 3.20 17.68 -7.97
CA ALA A 170 3.85 17.40 -6.70
C ALA A 170 2.82 17.21 -5.58
N PRO A 171 3.09 16.34 -4.61
CA PRO A 171 2.28 16.26 -3.39
C PRO A 171 2.21 17.61 -2.67
N LEU A 172 1.08 17.86 -2.03
CA LEU A 172 0.84 19.09 -1.26
C LEU A 172 1.12 18.92 0.22
N GLY A 173 1.01 17.68 0.72
CA GLY A 173 1.14 17.35 2.12
C GLY A 173 2.10 16.19 2.40
N ARG A 174 1.97 15.63 3.59
CA ARG A 174 2.72 14.43 4.00
C ARG A 174 2.20 13.21 3.27
N LEU A 175 3.09 12.24 3.03
CA LEU A 175 2.75 11.03 2.28
C LEU A 175 2.73 9.78 3.16
N ALA A 176 1.80 8.86 2.83
CA ALA A 176 1.87 7.46 3.20
C ALA A 176 2.05 6.61 1.92
N ILE A 177 3.09 5.77 1.91
CA ILE A 177 3.49 4.95 0.76
C ILE A 177 3.43 3.49 1.15
#